data_70444d218a373d693d39778b9e635f63
#
_entry.id   70444d218a373d693d39778b9e635f63
#
_cell.length_a   1.000
_cell.length_b   1.000
_cell.length_c   1.000
_cell.angle_alpha   90.00
_cell.angle_beta   90.00
_cell.angle_gamma   90.00
#
_symmetry.space_group_name_H-M   'P 1'
#
loop_
_entity.id
_entity.type
_entity.pdbx_description
1 polymer ?
#
loop_
_entity_poly.entity_id
_entity_poly.type
_entity_poly.pdbx_seq_one_letter_code
_entity_poly.pdbx_strand_id
1 'polypeptide(L)'
;MSLVCPHCGSDRIRGTSLHAYDGVRHMLLSTPLRCRECHHRFWVFNPLKPLLLLTAIGALIGITAWLALDHHAALPGSQTPEQLPHARAAQGDAEAQLRLGLRYAEGDGVIQNDKEAAKWLALAAKQGMAEAQYHYGLMLLKGRGVVQDYRAAFSWIEKPAQRGYAMAQYSLGELYRYGTGTAVDKARAYLWFNLAAAQGVDAAAKARDSLVWQLKPEQITAMQEEARRMSPAASMPDPTTKKAAPAAPPVTR
;
A
#
# COMPACT_ATOMS: atom_id res chain seq x y z
N MET A 1 -55.19 20.38 40.37
CA MET A 1 -56.53 20.31 39.74
C MET A 1 -57.16 19.00 40.17
N SER A 2 -58.26 19.04 40.89
CA SER A 2 -59.06 17.89 41.31
C SER A 2 -59.71 17.26 40.06
N LEU A 3 -59.41 15.99 39.81
CA LEU A 3 -60.03 15.23 38.71
C LEU A 3 -61.48 14.94 39.06
N VAL A 4 -62.41 15.42 38.28
CA VAL A 4 -63.89 15.25 38.46
C VAL A 4 -64.44 14.54 37.23
N CYS A 5 -65.41 13.67 37.44
CA CYS A 5 -66.08 12.95 36.36
C CYS A 5 -66.81 13.93 35.44
N PRO A 6 -66.55 13.94 34.13
CA PRO A 6 -67.23 14.89 33.23
C PRO A 6 -68.73 14.64 33.03
N HIS A 7 -69.23 13.45 33.48
CA HIS A 7 -70.60 13.03 33.30
C HIS A 7 -71.52 13.35 34.54
N CYS A 8 -71.01 13.10 35.77
CA CYS A 8 -71.81 13.28 36.98
C CYS A 8 -71.20 14.25 38.01
N GLY A 9 -70.01 14.81 37.75
CA GLY A 9 -69.32 15.73 38.65
C GLY A 9 -68.68 15.12 39.89
N SER A 10 -68.70 13.79 40.06
CA SER A 10 -68.15 13.11 41.22
C SER A 10 -66.61 13.10 41.14
N ASP A 11 -65.96 13.25 42.30
CA ASP A 11 -64.51 13.12 42.50
C ASP A 11 -64.03 11.66 42.76
N ARG A 12 -64.99 10.72 42.92
CA ARG A 12 -64.72 9.30 43.19
C ARG A 12 -64.32 8.56 41.93
N ILE A 13 -63.03 8.67 41.51
CA ILE A 13 -62.49 8.14 40.28
C ILE A 13 -61.48 7.00 40.59
N ARG A 14 -61.43 5.97 39.73
CA ARG A 14 -60.41 4.91 39.78
C ARG A 14 -59.77 4.69 38.42
N GLY A 15 -58.50 4.27 38.42
CA GLY A 15 -57.86 3.79 37.22
C GLY A 15 -58.47 2.51 36.70
N THR A 16 -58.51 2.31 35.41
CA THR A 16 -58.93 1.04 34.78
C THR A 16 -57.82 0.46 33.92
N SER A 17 -57.86 -0.86 33.74
CA SER A 17 -56.95 -1.52 32.80
C SER A 17 -57.30 -1.13 31.35
N LEU A 18 -56.30 -1.14 30.50
CA LEU A 18 -56.45 -0.96 29.05
C LEU A 18 -57.11 -2.22 28.46
N HIS A 19 -58.02 -2.03 27.53
CA HIS A 19 -58.66 -3.08 26.76
C HIS A 19 -58.10 -3.11 25.34
N ALA A 20 -58.16 -4.27 24.69
CA ALA A 20 -57.62 -4.51 23.34
C ALA A 20 -58.22 -3.59 22.24
N TYR A 21 -59.38 -2.98 22.49
CA TYR A 21 -60.04 -2.04 21.57
C TYR A 21 -59.65 -0.59 21.79
N ASP A 22 -58.84 -0.28 22.81
CA ASP A 22 -58.38 1.09 23.04
C ASP A 22 -57.30 1.40 21.98
N GLY A 23 -57.53 2.41 21.16
CA GLY A 23 -56.62 2.78 20.09
C GLY A 23 -55.24 3.20 20.63
N VAL A 24 -54.16 2.87 19.89
CA VAL A 24 -52.75 3.15 20.25
C VAL A 24 -52.52 4.61 20.67
N ARG A 25 -53.23 5.57 20.03
CA ARG A 25 -53.11 6.98 20.32
C ARG A 25 -53.57 7.35 21.74
N HIS A 26 -54.64 6.70 22.24
CA HIS A 26 -55.10 6.87 23.60
C HIS A 26 -54.21 6.15 24.62
N MET A 27 -53.64 5.02 24.22
CA MET A 27 -52.72 4.24 25.06
C MET A 27 -51.43 4.99 25.39
N LEU A 28 -50.89 5.78 24.43
CA LEU A 28 -49.62 6.48 24.59
C LEU A 28 -49.74 7.84 25.31
N LEU A 29 -50.86 8.57 25.13
CA LEU A 29 -50.96 9.96 25.57
C LEU A 29 -51.92 10.17 26.76
N SER A 30 -52.78 9.21 27.10
CA SER A 30 -53.80 9.36 28.13
C SER A 30 -53.88 8.13 29.02
N THR A 31 -54.49 8.34 30.21
CA THR A 31 -54.82 7.26 31.18
C THR A 31 -56.30 7.04 31.25
N PRO A 32 -56.79 5.80 31.15
CA PRO A 32 -58.21 5.52 31.28
C PRO A 32 -58.64 5.55 32.76
N LEU A 33 -59.66 6.31 33.04
CA LEU A 33 -60.25 6.46 34.34
C LEU A 33 -61.76 6.09 34.30
N ARG A 34 -62.30 5.59 35.41
CA ARG A 34 -63.73 5.25 35.55
C ARG A 34 -64.29 5.86 36.82
N CYS A 35 -65.43 6.49 36.70
CA CYS A 35 -66.16 7.00 37.83
C CYS A 35 -66.72 5.81 38.65
N ARG A 36 -66.70 5.89 40.00
CA ARG A 36 -67.25 4.86 40.88
C ARG A 36 -68.74 4.94 41.04
N GLU A 37 -69.35 6.14 40.78
CA GLU A 37 -70.75 6.40 40.93
C GLU A 37 -71.54 6.10 39.66
N CYS A 38 -71.25 6.80 38.55
CA CYS A 38 -71.96 6.62 37.30
C CYS A 38 -71.35 5.59 36.34
N HIS A 39 -70.23 4.99 36.72
CA HIS A 39 -69.46 4.00 35.92
C HIS A 39 -68.97 4.47 34.56
N HIS A 40 -69.12 5.79 34.23
CA HIS A 40 -68.64 6.37 32.98
C HIS A 40 -67.11 6.26 32.86
N ARG A 41 -66.59 5.82 31.69
CA ARG A 41 -65.16 5.73 31.36
C ARG A 41 -64.73 6.92 30.56
N PHE A 42 -63.66 7.60 30.96
CA PHE A 42 -63.10 8.75 30.27
C PHE A 42 -61.60 8.77 30.30
N TRP A 43 -61.00 9.54 29.43
CA TRP A 43 -59.56 9.56 29.25
C TRP A 43 -59.03 10.91 29.72
N VAL A 44 -57.95 10.86 30.49
CA VAL A 44 -57.24 12.09 30.94
C VAL A 44 -55.88 12.12 30.31
N PHE A 45 -55.57 13.22 29.66
CA PHE A 45 -54.27 13.47 29.08
C PHE A 45 -53.21 13.54 30.18
N ASN A 46 -52.16 12.73 30.05
CA ASN A 46 -51.04 12.74 30.98
C ASN A 46 -49.80 13.32 30.26
N PRO A 47 -49.38 14.55 30.56
CA PRO A 47 -48.28 15.22 29.86
C PRO A 47 -46.93 14.59 30.14
N LEU A 48 -46.79 13.78 31.20
CA LEU A 48 -45.53 13.11 31.53
C LEU A 48 -45.22 11.89 30.63
N LYS A 49 -46.29 11.25 30.09
CA LYS A 49 -46.07 10.06 29.21
C LYS A 49 -45.31 10.37 27.93
N PRO A 50 -45.66 11.42 27.14
CA PRO A 50 -44.87 11.75 25.94
C PRO A 50 -43.45 12.20 26.28
N LEU A 51 -43.23 12.86 27.42
CA LEU A 51 -41.90 13.26 27.86
C LEU A 51 -41.01 12.05 28.16
N LEU A 52 -41.54 11.05 28.89
CA LEU A 52 -40.81 9.78 29.17
C LEU A 52 -40.52 8.99 27.90
N LEU A 53 -41.44 9.00 26.93
CA LEU A 53 -41.23 8.33 25.65
C LEU A 53 -40.08 8.99 24.83
N LEU A 54 -40.09 10.34 24.80
CA LEU A 54 -39.04 11.10 24.09
C LEU A 54 -37.67 10.92 24.73
N THR A 55 -37.58 10.85 26.07
CA THR A 55 -36.30 10.59 26.74
C THR A 55 -35.80 9.16 26.49
N ALA A 56 -36.69 8.18 26.46
CA ALA A 56 -36.33 6.79 26.13
C ALA A 56 -35.84 6.64 24.68
N ILE A 57 -36.51 7.30 23.73
CA ILE A 57 -36.08 7.31 22.33
C ILE A 57 -34.72 8.02 22.18
N GLY A 58 -34.55 9.16 22.85
CA GLY A 58 -33.26 9.89 22.85
C GLY A 58 -32.11 9.04 23.42
N ALA A 59 -32.34 8.32 24.51
CA ALA A 59 -31.37 7.41 25.10
C ALA A 59 -31.04 6.25 24.15
N LEU A 60 -32.01 5.65 23.48
CA LEU A 60 -31.80 4.60 22.47
C LEU A 60 -30.97 5.10 21.29
N ILE A 61 -31.27 6.29 20.76
CA ILE A 61 -30.50 6.90 19.68
C ILE A 61 -29.08 7.20 20.15
N GLY A 62 -28.92 7.72 21.38
CA GLY A 62 -27.60 7.95 21.97
C GLY A 62 -26.77 6.69 22.13
N ILE A 63 -27.39 5.60 22.61
CA ILE A 63 -26.72 4.29 22.76
C ILE A 63 -26.37 3.70 21.39
N THR A 64 -27.26 3.75 20.41
CA THR A 64 -26.95 3.24 19.06
C THR A 64 -25.87 4.08 18.36
N ALA A 65 -25.88 5.39 18.52
CA ALA A 65 -24.83 6.26 18.00
C ALA A 65 -23.49 6.00 18.71
N TRP A 66 -23.49 5.80 20.03
CA TRP A 66 -22.29 5.46 20.79
C TRP A 66 -21.74 4.09 20.40
N LEU A 67 -22.60 3.07 20.26
CA LEU A 67 -22.21 1.74 19.77
C LEU A 67 -21.68 1.79 18.33
N ALA A 68 -22.27 2.62 17.45
CA ALA A 68 -21.80 2.80 16.10
C ALA A 68 -20.42 3.50 16.06
N LEU A 69 -20.19 4.48 16.92
CA LEU A 69 -18.89 5.14 17.06
C LEU A 69 -17.81 4.20 17.65
N ASP A 70 -18.21 3.35 18.60
CA ASP A 70 -17.29 2.37 19.23
C ASP A 70 -16.96 1.22 18.28
N HIS A 71 -17.88 0.84 17.37
CA HIS A 71 -17.57 -0.12 16.29
C HIS A 71 -16.61 0.45 15.24
N HIS A 72 -16.43 1.78 15.16
CA HIS A 72 -15.38 2.43 14.37
C HIS A 72 -14.05 2.58 15.15
N ALA A 73 -14.04 2.38 16.46
CA ALA A 73 -12.83 2.13 17.21
C ALA A 73 -12.30 0.75 16.76
N ALA A 74 -11.32 0.78 15.84
CA ALA A 74 -10.74 -0.37 15.17
C ALA A 74 -10.53 -1.53 16.15
N LEU A 75 -11.09 -2.68 15.82
CA LEU A 75 -10.67 -3.95 16.43
C LEU A 75 -9.13 -3.97 16.43
N PRO A 76 -8.46 -4.23 17.56
CA PRO A 76 -7.01 -4.36 17.57
C PRO A 76 -6.65 -5.53 16.65
N GLY A 77 -6.19 -5.22 15.41
CA GLY A 77 -5.87 -6.21 14.39
C GLY A 77 -6.46 -5.95 13.00
N SER A 78 -7.50 -5.13 12.83
CA SER A 78 -8.00 -4.75 11.50
C SER A 78 -7.16 -3.59 10.94
N GLN A 79 -5.92 -3.89 10.52
CA GLN A 79 -5.17 -2.94 9.70
C GLN A 79 -5.87 -2.82 8.36
N THR A 80 -6.22 -1.60 7.96
CA THR A 80 -6.74 -1.36 6.62
C THR A 80 -5.71 -1.85 5.59
N PRO A 81 -6.12 -2.27 4.38
CA PRO A 81 -5.20 -2.68 3.32
C PRO A 81 -4.09 -1.65 3.05
N GLU A 82 -4.31 -0.41 3.40
CA GLU A 82 -3.37 0.70 3.25
C GLU A 82 -2.36 0.80 4.42
N GLN A 83 -2.72 0.36 5.62
CA GLN A 83 -1.85 0.37 6.81
C GLN A 83 -0.90 -0.83 6.86
N LEU A 84 -1.26 -1.96 6.26
CA LEU A 84 -0.45 -3.17 6.20
C LEU A 84 0.94 -2.96 5.57
N PRO A 85 1.08 -2.27 4.40
CA PRO A 85 2.39 -2.00 3.81
C PRO A 85 3.27 -1.12 4.69
N HIS A 86 2.70 -0.10 5.35
CA HIS A 86 3.43 0.77 6.28
C HIS A 86 3.93 0.02 7.51
N ALA A 87 3.08 -0.83 8.10
CA ALA A 87 3.43 -1.62 9.28
C ALA A 87 4.58 -2.60 8.97
N ARG A 88 4.53 -3.30 7.85
CA ARG A 88 5.60 -4.23 7.42
C ARG A 88 6.90 -3.49 7.10
N ALA A 89 6.82 -2.36 6.41
CA ALA A 89 7.99 -1.53 6.12
C ALA A 89 8.65 -1.01 7.42
N ALA A 90 7.84 -0.61 8.41
CA ALA A 90 8.32 -0.18 9.73
C ALA A 90 8.96 -1.33 10.53
N GLN A 91 8.51 -2.57 10.32
CA GLN A 91 9.11 -3.78 10.90
C GLN A 91 10.41 -4.22 10.22
N GLY A 92 10.83 -3.51 9.16
CA GLY A 92 12.10 -3.79 8.48
C GLY A 92 11.98 -4.68 7.24
N ASP A 93 10.77 -5.05 6.80
CA ASP A 93 10.56 -5.83 5.58
C ASP A 93 11.06 -5.02 4.36
N ALA A 94 12.13 -5.49 3.73
CA ALA A 94 12.80 -4.79 2.63
C ALA A 94 11.90 -4.62 1.40
N GLU A 95 11.08 -5.62 1.09
CA GLU A 95 10.12 -5.58 -0.01
C GLU A 95 9.02 -4.54 0.25
N ALA A 96 8.49 -4.50 1.48
CA ALA A 96 7.52 -3.50 1.86
C ALA A 96 8.12 -2.08 1.85
N GLN A 97 9.38 -1.92 2.26
CA GLN A 97 10.10 -0.64 2.19
C GLN A 97 10.31 -0.19 0.74
N LEU A 98 10.71 -1.09 -0.17
CA LEU A 98 10.82 -0.79 -1.59
C LEU A 98 9.48 -0.31 -2.17
N ARG A 99 8.42 -1.09 -1.99
CA ARG A 99 7.08 -0.75 -2.51
C ARG A 99 6.58 0.58 -1.96
N LEU A 100 6.77 0.81 -0.67
CA LEU A 100 6.37 2.06 -0.03
C LEU A 100 7.16 3.25 -0.57
N GLY A 101 8.46 3.08 -0.76
CA GLY A 101 9.33 4.08 -1.37
C GLY A 101 8.91 4.44 -2.79
N LEU A 102 8.59 3.45 -3.63
CA LEU A 102 8.09 3.66 -4.99
C LEU A 102 6.73 4.37 -5.01
N ARG A 103 5.79 3.96 -4.13
CA ARG A 103 4.50 4.63 -4.00
C ARG A 103 4.64 6.12 -3.65
N TYR A 104 5.52 6.47 -2.72
CA TYR A 104 5.80 7.88 -2.41
C TYR A 104 6.50 8.63 -3.55
N ALA A 105 7.35 7.94 -4.34
CA ALA A 105 8.03 8.54 -5.48
C ALA A 105 7.08 8.85 -6.64
N GLU A 106 6.05 8.03 -6.84
CA GLU A 106 5.08 8.10 -7.95
C GLU A 106 3.77 8.77 -7.55
N GLY A 107 3.44 8.79 -6.24
CA GLY A 107 2.14 9.27 -5.75
C GLY A 107 1.02 8.23 -5.89
N ASP A 108 1.36 6.94 -5.97
CA ASP A 108 0.39 5.87 -6.13
C ASP A 108 -0.31 5.53 -4.80
N GLY A 109 -1.57 5.94 -4.67
CA GLY A 109 -2.40 5.77 -3.49
C GLY A 109 -1.93 6.58 -2.27
N VAL A 110 -0.90 7.42 -2.39
CA VAL A 110 -0.39 8.33 -1.37
C VAL A 110 -0.02 9.68 -1.98
N ILE A 111 0.01 10.73 -1.18
CA ILE A 111 0.53 12.02 -1.66
C ILE A 111 2.02 11.87 -1.99
N GLN A 112 2.42 12.23 -3.21
CA GLN A 112 3.81 12.18 -3.65
C GLN A 112 4.72 12.93 -2.67
N ASN A 113 5.78 12.25 -2.21
CA ASN A 113 6.74 12.82 -1.28
C ASN A 113 8.13 12.23 -1.51
N ASP A 114 8.97 12.97 -2.21
CA ASP A 114 10.32 12.54 -2.55
C ASP A 114 11.21 12.29 -1.31
N LYS A 115 10.99 13.00 -0.20
CA LYS A 115 11.76 12.77 1.05
C LYS A 115 11.41 11.43 1.69
N GLU A 116 10.12 11.10 1.79
CA GLU A 116 9.70 9.80 2.31
C GLU A 116 10.10 8.68 1.34
N ALA A 117 9.98 8.89 0.02
CA ALA A 117 10.47 7.95 -0.98
C ALA A 117 11.95 7.62 -0.78
N ALA A 118 12.80 8.64 -0.67
CA ALA A 118 14.23 8.47 -0.47
C ALA A 118 14.56 7.73 0.83
N LYS A 119 13.84 8.03 1.92
CA LYS A 119 14.01 7.37 3.21
C LYS A 119 13.72 5.86 3.12
N TRP A 120 12.57 5.49 2.57
CA TRP A 120 12.17 4.09 2.47
C TRP A 120 13.04 3.31 1.48
N LEU A 121 13.37 3.91 0.31
CA LEU A 121 14.29 3.31 -0.65
C LEU A 121 15.69 3.14 -0.08
N ALA A 122 16.19 4.10 0.70
CA ALA A 122 17.50 3.97 1.36
C ALA A 122 17.54 2.81 2.36
N LEU A 123 16.45 2.58 3.11
CA LEU A 123 16.35 1.45 4.04
C LEU A 123 16.39 0.10 3.30
N ALA A 124 15.59 -0.06 2.25
CA ALA A 124 15.59 -1.26 1.42
C ALA A 124 16.94 -1.47 0.69
N ALA A 125 17.56 -0.38 0.20
CA ALA A 125 18.86 -0.41 -0.45
C ALA A 125 19.99 -0.88 0.47
N LYS A 126 19.96 -0.45 1.74
CA LYS A 126 20.91 -0.92 2.77
C LYS A 126 20.78 -2.41 3.05
N GLN A 127 19.59 -2.97 2.89
CA GLN A 127 19.34 -4.41 3.01
C GLN A 127 19.77 -5.19 1.76
N GLY A 128 20.28 -4.51 0.74
CA GLY A 128 20.87 -5.15 -0.43
C GLY A 128 19.89 -5.37 -1.59
N MET A 129 18.66 -4.90 -1.53
CA MET A 129 17.72 -5.01 -2.65
C MET A 129 18.23 -4.25 -3.89
N ALA A 130 18.46 -4.95 -4.99
CA ALA A 130 19.05 -4.38 -6.21
C ALA A 130 18.20 -3.24 -6.79
N GLU A 131 16.91 -3.44 -6.86
CA GLU A 131 15.96 -2.44 -7.35
C GLU A 131 15.93 -1.19 -6.46
N ALA A 132 15.90 -1.37 -5.13
CA ALA A 132 15.96 -0.25 -4.20
C ALA A 132 17.28 0.53 -4.29
N GLN A 133 18.41 -0.18 -4.44
CA GLN A 133 19.72 0.45 -4.65
C GLN A 133 19.74 1.30 -5.92
N TYR A 134 19.17 0.78 -7.00
CA TYR A 134 19.03 1.51 -8.25
C TYR A 134 18.18 2.77 -8.10
N HIS A 135 16.96 2.64 -7.57
CA HIS A 135 16.06 3.79 -7.39
C HIS A 135 16.63 4.84 -6.43
N TYR A 136 17.24 4.41 -5.33
CA TYR A 136 17.91 5.34 -4.42
C TYR A 136 19.09 6.06 -5.08
N GLY A 137 19.89 5.33 -5.88
CA GLY A 137 20.94 5.92 -6.70
C GLY A 137 20.42 6.98 -7.68
N LEU A 138 19.27 6.74 -8.32
CA LEU A 138 18.61 7.72 -9.18
C LEU A 138 18.12 8.96 -8.40
N MET A 139 17.66 8.80 -7.17
CA MET A 139 17.25 9.92 -6.32
C MET A 139 18.46 10.80 -5.97
N LEU A 140 19.60 10.19 -5.61
CA LEU A 140 20.85 10.91 -5.38
C LEU A 140 21.36 11.61 -6.65
N LEU A 141 21.24 10.96 -7.81
CA LEU A 141 21.65 11.52 -9.10
C LEU A 141 20.87 12.79 -9.46
N LYS A 142 19.56 12.82 -9.14
CA LYS A 142 18.64 13.91 -9.48
C LYS A 142 18.43 14.91 -8.33
N GLY A 143 18.91 14.62 -7.12
CA GLY A 143 18.64 15.43 -5.93
C GLY A 143 17.17 15.39 -5.49
N ARG A 144 16.44 14.30 -5.80
CA ARG A 144 15.03 14.16 -5.42
C ARG A 144 14.89 13.65 -4.00
N GLY A 145 14.37 14.50 -3.11
CA GLY A 145 14.16 14.16 -1.69
C GLY A 145 15.44 14.04 -0.87
N VAL A 146 16.61 14.10 -1.50
CA VAL A 146 17.96 14.06 -0.92
C VAL A 146 18.85 15.10 -1.56
N VAL A 147 19.96 15.44 -0.89
CA VAL A 147 20.99 16.27 -1.52
C VAL A 147 21.60 15.50 -2.68
N GLN A 148 21.76 16.20 -3.82
CA GLN A 148 22.37 15.61 -5.01
C GLN A 148 23.84 15.24 -4.73
N ASP A 149 24.17 13.97 -5.00
CA ASP A 149 25.53 13.46 -4.85
C ASP A 149 25.83 12.44 -5.96
N TYR A 150 26.58 12.89 -6.96
CA TYR A 150 26.94 12.06 -8.10
C TYR A 150 27.84 10.88 -7.75
N ARG A 151 28.77 11.03 -6.78
CA ARG A 151 29.66 9.95 -6.37
C ARG A 151 28.92 8.87 -5.61
N ALA A 152 28.07 9.29 -4.68
CA ALA A 152 27.20 8.35 -3.97
C ALA A 152 26.23 7.65 -4.95
N ALA A 153 25.62 8.39 -5.88
CA ALA A 153 24.75 7.84 -6.91
C ALA A 153 25.46 6.76 -7.74
N PHE A 154 26.68 7.06 -8.21
CA PHE A 154 27.51 6.07 -8.92
C PHE A 154 27.69 4.80 -8.09
N SER A 155 28.13 4.91 -6.84
CA SER A 155 28.37 3.76 -5.95
C SER A 155 27.10 2.95 -5.68
N TRP A 156 25.93 3.61 -5.58
CA TRP A 156 24.67 2.92 -5.36
C TRP A 156 24.13 2.22 -6.61
N ILE A 157 24.39 2.74 -7.82
CA ILE A 157 24.01 2.14 -9.10
C ILE A 157 24.97 1.03 -9.51
N GLU A 158 26.26 1.14 -9.20
CA GLU A 158 27.27 0.14 -9.52
C GLU A 158 26.98 -1.23 -8.88
N LYS A 159 26.53 -1.24 -7.61
CA LYS A 159 26.24 -2.48 -6.89
C LYS A 159 25.19 -3.37 -7.59
N PRO A 160 23.99 -2.87 -7.92
CA PRO A 160 23.00 -3.66 -8.64
C PRO A 160 23.43 -3.98 -10.09
N ALA A 161 24.19 -3.11 -10.76
CA ALA A 161 24.70 -3.36 -12.10
C ALA A 161 25.64 -4.56 -12.12
N GLN A 162 26.56 -4.67 -11.16
CA GLN A 162 27.48 -5.81 -10.99
C GLN A 162 26.72 -7.11 -10.70
N ARG A 163 25.55 -7.04 -10.09
CA ARG A 163 24.66 -8.21 -9.85
C ARG A 163 23.74 -8.53 -11.01
N GLY A 164 23.88 -7.85 -12.14
CA GLY A 164 23.12 -8.15 -13.35
C GLY A 164 21.80 -7.39 -13.49
N TYR A 165 21.49 -6.40 -12.64
CA TYR A 165 20.27 -5.62 -12.80
C TYR A 165 20.34 -4.73 -14.05
N ALA A 166 19.58 -5.08 -15.10
CA ALA A 166 19.73 -4.51 -16.44
C ALA A 166 19.59 -2.99 -16.51
N MET A 167 18.63 -2.42 -15.77
CA MET A 167 18.43 -0.97 -15.73
C MET A 167 19.58 -0.24 -15.05
N ALA A 168 20.19 -0.86 -14.02
CA ALA A 168 21.37 -0.30 -13.37
C ALA A 168 22.60 -0.40 -14.29
N GLN A 169 22.75 -1.48 -15.06
CA GLN A 169 23.82 -1.60 -16.07
C GLN A 169 23.70 -0.51 -17.13
N TYR A 170 22.50 -0.26 -17.66
CA TYR A 170 22.29 0.83 -18.60
C TYR A 170 22.66 2.18 -17.98
N SER A 171 22.17 2.48 -16.79
CA SER A 171 22.46 3.73 -16.11
C SER A 171 23.96 3.90 -15.78
N LEU A 172 24.63 2.81 -15.38
CA LEU A 172 26.06 2.82 -15.11
C LEU A 172 26.86 3.10 -16.39
N GLY A 173 26.41 2.56 -17.54
CA GLY A 173 26.95 2.91 -18.85
C GLY A 173 26.85 4.41 -19.14
N GLU A 174 25.70 5.03 -18.86
CA GLU A 174 25.53 6.48 -19.00
C GLU A 174 26.46 7.27 -18.06
N LEU A 175 26.60 6.83 -16.79
CA LEU A 175 27.50 7.49 -15.83
C LEU A 175 28.97 7.47 -16.31
N TYR A 176 29.45 6.37 -16.86
CA TYR A 176 30.79 6.29 -17.47
C TYR A 176 30.91 7.09 -18.75
N ARG A 177 29.86 7.11 -19.59
CA ARG A 177 29.85 7.87 -20.85
C ARG A 177 30.02 9.36 -20.63
N TYR A 178 29.36 9.92 -19.62
CA TYR A 178 29.35 11.35 -19.32
C TYR A 178 30.29 11.75 -18.18
N GLY A 179 30.89 10.81 -17.48
CA GLY A 179 31.76 11.08 -16.34
C GLY A 179 31.00 11.59 -15.11
N THR A 180 29.77 11.14 -14.93
CA THR A 180 28.93 11.58 -13.80
C THR A 180 29.25 10.76 -12.56
N GLY A 181 29.85 11.39 -11.55
CA GLY A 181 30.30 10.73 -10.32
C GLY A 181 31.58 9.88 -10.48
N THR A 182 32.11 9.78 -11.69
CA THR A 182 33.33 9.06 -12.06
C THR A 182 34.05 9.78 -13.21
N ALA A 183 35.21 9.32 -13.62
CA ALA A 183 35.86 9.79 -14.85
C ALA A 183 35.13 9.25 -16.09
N VAL A 184 35.18 10.00 -17.20
CA VAL A 184 34.68 9.52 -18.49
C VAL A 184 35.46 8.29 -18.93
N ASP A 185 34.76 7.21 -19.21
CA ASP A 185 35.33 5.97 -19.75
C ASP A 185 34.36 5.34 -20.76
N LYS A 186 34.60 5.63 -22.05
CA LYS A 186 33.74 5.13 -23.12
C LYS A 186 33.83 3.60 -23.32
N ALA A 187 34.97 2.99 -22.98
CA ALA A 187 35.14 1.55 -23.09
C ALA A 187 34.30 0.83 -22.02
N ARG A 188 34.36 1.31 -20.77
CA ARG A 188 33.47 0.80 -19.71
C ARG A 188 32.01 1.10 -20.00
N ALA A 189 31.66 2.27 -20.54
CA ALA A 189 30.29 2.56 -20.97
C ALA A 189 29.80 1.52 -21.99
N TYR A 190 30.63 1.19 -22.99
CA TYR A 190 30.32 0.14 -23.98
C TYR A 190 30.09 -1.22 -23.33
N LEU A 191 30.94 -1.61 -22.37
CA LEU A 191 30.79 -2.86 -21.60
C LEU A 191 29.42 -2.93 -20.95
N TRP A 192 29.05 -1.92 -20.17
CA TRP A 192 27.80 -1.90 -19.42
C TRP A 192 26.58 -1.83 -20.33
N PHE A 193 26.64 -1.06 -21.43
CA PHE A 193 25.57 -1.07 -22.43
C PHE A 193 25.42 -2.42 -23.12
N ASN A 194 26.53 -3.12 -23.38
CA ASN A 194 26.49 -4.44 -23.99
C ASN A 194 25.81 -5.47 -23.07
N LEU A 195 26.11 -5.44 -21.77
CA LEU A 195 25.45 -6.29 -20.77
C LEU A 195 23.94 -6.00 -20.65
N ALA A 196 23.55 -4.72 -20.61
CA ALA A 196 22.16 -4.33 -20.54
C ALA A 196 21.39 -4.68 -21.83
N ALA A 197 22.01 -4.48 -22.98
CA ALA A 197 21.43 -4.82 -24.29
C ALA A 197 21.20 -6.33 -24.43
N ALA A 198 22.12 -7.16 -23.93
CA ALA A 198 21.96 -8.63 -23.90
C ALA A 198 20.74 -9.08 -23.05
N GLN A 199 20.28 -8.25 -22.14
CA GLN A 199 19.07 -8.48 -21.33
C GLN A 199 17.81 -7.81 -21.92
N GLY A 200 17.86 -7.29 -23.15
CA GLY A 200 16.71 -6.73 -23.86
C GLY A 200 16.46 -5.23 -23.60
N VAL A 201 17.43 -4.48 -23.05
CA VAL A 201 17.31 -3.03 -22.92
C VAL A 201 17.62 -2.36 -24.26
N ASP A 202 16.60 -2.03 -25.06
CA ASP A 202 16.76 -1.41 -26.40
C ASP A 202 17.55 -0.11 -26.39
N ALA A 203 17.34 0.72 -25.35
CA ALA A 203 18.09 1.96 -25.18
C ALA A 203 19.61 1.70 -25.03
N ALA A 204 19.97 0.64 -24.33
CA ALA A 204 21.37 0.23 -24.17
C ALA A 204 21.99 -0.23 -25.48
N ALA A 205 21.25 -0.97 -26.33
CA ALA A 205 21.74 -1.36 -27.64
C ALA A 205 22.07 -0.14 -28.51
N LYS A 206 21.15 0.84 -28.57
CA LYS A 206 21.36 2.10 -29.30
C LYS A 206 22.53 2.90 -28.75
N ALA A 207 22.65 2.99 -27.42
CA ALA A 207 23.74 3.71 -26.76
C ALA A 207 25.11 3.02 -27.04
N ARG A 208 25.17 1.70 -26.96
CA ARG A 208 26.35 0.89 -27.32
C ARG A 208 26.78 1.15 -28.75
N ASP A 209 25.85 1.06 -29.70
CA ASP A 209 26.16 1.20 -31.13
C ASP A 209 26.68 2.62 -31.45
N SER A 210 26.22 3.63 -30.73
CA SER A 210 26.74 5.00 -30.87
C SER A 210 28.20 5.17 -30.42
N LEU A 211 28.71 4.27 -29.57
CA LEU A 211 30.09 4.29 -29.08
C LEU A 211 31.07 3.52 -29.95
N VAL A 212 30.61 2.61 -30.83
CA VAL A 212 31.47 1.78 -31.69
C VAL A 212 32.45 2.62 -32.50
N TRP A 213 31.98 3.73 -33.05
CA TRP A 213 32.80 4.64 -33.86
C TRP A 213 33.78 5.50 -33.05
N GLN A 214 33.69 5.47 -31.73
CA GLN A 214 34.50 6.29 -30.82
C GLN A 214 35.56 5.46 -30.07
N LEU A 215 35.56 4.13 -30.29
CA LEU A 215 36.44 3.19 -29.65
C LEU A 215 37.35 2.50 -30.67
N LYS A 216 38.54 2.12 -30.23
CA LYS A 216 39.43 1.29 -31.04
C LYS A 216 38.94 -0.17 -31.09
N PRO A 217 39.17 -0.91 -32.18
CA PRO A 217 38.74 -2.31 -32.29
C PRO A 217 39.20 -3.18 -31.11
N GLU A 218 40.43 -2.97 -30.63
CA GLU A 218 41.00 -3.72 -29.52
C GLU A 218 40.25 -3.47 -28.20
N GLN A 219 39.79 -2.24 -27.97
CA GLN A 219 38.95 -1.88 -26.80
C GLN A 219 37.60 -2.56 -26.88
N ILE A 220 36.97 -2.58 -28.05
CA ILE A 220 35.69 -3.25 -28.28
C ILE A 220 35.82 -4.76 -27.97
N THR A 221 36.84 -5.42 -28.54
CA THR A 221 37.08 -6.84 -28.33
C THR A 221 37.33 -7.15 -26.85
N ALA A 222 38.18 -6.37 -26.17
CA ALA A 222 38.44 -6.55 -24.74
C ALA A 222 37.16 -6.41 -23.90
N MET A 223 36.32 -5.42 -24.17
CA MET A 223 35.07 -5.20 -23.44
C MET A 223 34.01 -6.28 -23.74
N GLN A 224 34.00 -6.82 -24.95
CA GLN A 224 33.12 -7.97 -25.29
C GLN A 224 33.54 -9.23 -24.54
N GLU A 225 34.84 -9.50 -24.42
CA GLU A 225 35.35 -10.62 -23.63
C GLU A 225 35.04 -10.46 -22.14
N GLU A 226 35.19 -9.25 -21.61
CA GLU A 226 34.81 -8.93 -20.22
C GLU A 226 33.32 -9.13 -20.00
N ALA A 227 32.47 -8.64 -20.92
CA ALA A 227 31.01 -8.83 -20.86
C ALA A 227 30.63 -10.33 -20.85
N ARG A 228 31.31 -11.17 -21.67
CA ARG A 228 31.06 -12.62 -21.64
C ARG A 228 31.40 -13.24 -20.28
N ARG A 229 32.49 -12.81 -19.65
CA ARG A 229 32.88 -13.30 -18.31
C ARG A 229 31.87 -12.88 -17.22
N MET A 230 31.31 -11.68 -17.33
CA MET A 230 30.33 -11.16 -16.38
C MET A 230 28.90 -11.66 -16.62
N SER A 231 28.61 -12.18 -17.82
CA SER A 231 27.26 -12.65 -18.15
C SER A 231 26.96 -14.00 -17.47
N PRO A 232 25.79 -14.17 -16.81
CA PRO A 232 25.38 -15.45 -16.24
C PRO A 232 25.31 -16.59 -17.28
N ALA A 233 25.10 -16.26 -18.55
CA ALA A 233 25.12 -17.24 -19.64
C ALA A 233 26.52 -17.87 -19.87
N ALA A 234 27.59 -17.21 -19.45
CA ALA A 234 28.93 -17.79 -19.52
C ALA A 234 29.19 -18.94 -18.52
N SER A 235 28.35 -19.03 -17.49
CA SER A 235 28.39 -20.14 -16.52
C SER A 235 27.55 -21.36 -16.95
N MET A 236 26.77 -21.25 -18.03
CA MET A 236 26.10 -22.41 -18.63
C MET A 236 27.10 -23.20 -19.51
N PRO A 237 27.24 -24.52 -19.31
CA PRO A 237 28.09 -25.33 -20.18
C PRO A 237 27.59 -25.20 -21.62
N ASP A 238 28.52 -24.96 -22.55
CA ASP A 238 28.25 -24.84 -23.98
C ASP A 238 27.31 -25.98 -24.45
N PRO A 239 26.11 -25.67 -24.99
CA PRO A 239 25.20 -26.71 -25.48
C PRO A 239 25.81 -27.57 -26.60
N THR A 240 26.94 -27.16 -27.20
CA THR A 240 27.66 -27.93 -28.21
C THR A 240 28.61 -28.99 -27.60
N THR A 241 28.95 -28.91 -26.31
CA THR A 241 29.65 -29.98 -25.58
C THR A 241 28.62 -31.03 -25.09
N LYS A 242 27.82 -31.55 -26.02
CA LYS A 242 27.03 -32.74 -25.79
C LYS A 242 28.01 -33.89 -25.61
N LYS A 243 28.37 -34.20 -24.34
CA LYS A 243 29.15 -35.38 -23.97
C LYS A 243 28.54 -36.57 -24.69
N ALA A 244 29.29 -37.16 -25.64
CA ALA A 244 28.86 -38.34 -26.35
C ALA A 244 28.35 -39.37 -25.32
N ALA A 245 27.10 -39.75 -25.45
CA ALA A 245 26.53 -40.80 -24.62
C ALA A 245 27.42 -42.05 -24.75
N PRO A 246 27.76 -42.75 -23.66
CA PRO A 246 28.50 -44.01 -23.75
C PRO A 246 27.68 -44.98 -24.63
N ALA A 247 28.36 -45.57 -25.61
CA ALA A 247 27.77 -46.56 -26.51
C ALA A 247 27.12 -47.68 -25.69
N ALA A 248 25.91 -48.03 -26.05
CA ALA A 248 25.19 -49.16 -25.44
C ALA A 248 26.00 -50.43 -25.62
N PRO A 249 26.09 -51.33 -24.61
CA PRO A 249 26.80 -52.61 -24.73
C PRO A 249 26.14 -53.46 -25.81
N PRO A 250 26.96 -54.28 -26.54
CA PRO A 250 26.43 -55.13 -27.60
C PRO A 250 25.45 -56.16 -27.03
N VAL A 251 24.30 -56.28 -27.67
CA VAL A 251 23.33 -57.33 -27.37
C VAL A 251 23.90 -58.63 -27.87
N THR A 252 24.34 -59.53 -26.96
CA THR A 252 24.67 -60.90 -27.27
C THR A 252 23.38 -61.69 -27.49
N ARG A 253 23.27 -62.33 -28.66
CA ARG A 253 22.27 -63.35 -28.99
C ARG A 253 22.59 -64.66 -28.30
#